data_6afcd521729226fd19352f0ce337a027
#
_entry.id   6afcd521729226fd19352f0ce337a027
#
_cell.length_a   1.000
_cell.length_b   1.000
_cell.length_c   1.000
_cell.angle_alpha   90.00
_cell.angle_beta   90.00
_cell.angle_gamma   90.00
#
_symmetry.space_group_name_H-M   'P 1'
#
loop_
_entity.id
_entity.type
_entity.pdbx_description
1 polymer ?
#
loop_
_entity_poly.entity_id
_entity_poly.type
_entity_poly.pdbx_seq_one_letter_code
_entity_poly.pdbx_strand_id
1 'polypeptide(L)'
;MSQSFLKDNYNNVLYNIKNACDRAGRQQDEVTLIAVSKTKPVEMLQEIYDCGCRDFGENKVQEIIDKYEKLPSDIRWHMIGHLQTNKVKYIVDKVYMIHSVDSFKLAKEISKEALKKNVTVKVLLEVNVAKEETKFGLLTEEVFQFYKDVIDLPGLKVCGLMTIAPYVENPEENRQYFVNLKQLMVDTMAEKTDNISVGELSMGMTGDYEVAIEEGATYVRVGTGIFGERNYNV
;
A
#
# COMPACT_ATOMS: atom_id res chain seq x y z
N MET A 1 5.67 29.91 17.57
CA MET A 1 5.75 28.45 17.65
C MET A 1 6.44 28.01 16.39
N SER A 2 7.60 27.33 16.45
CA SER A 2 8.25 26.81 15.25
C SER A 2 7.34 25.73 14.68
N GLN A 3 6.96 25.88 13.44
CA GLN A 3 6.20 24.88 12.69
C GLN A 3 7.04 23.61 12.65
N SER A 4 6.45 22.46 12.95
CA SER A 4 7.19 21.19 12.94
C SER A 4 7.51 20.80 11.50
N PHE A 5 8.73 20.33 11.26
CA PHE A 5 9.15 19.86 9.93
C PHE A 5 8.25 18.72 9.40
N LEU A 6 7.66 17.91 10.28
CA LEU A 6 6.75 16.84 9.90
C LEU A 6 5.49 17.37 9.23
N LYS A 7 4.89 18.40 9.82
CA LYS A 7 3.69 19.05 9.27
C LYS A 7 3.99 19.68 7.91
N ASP A 8 5.12 20.36 7.80
CA ASP A 8 5.52 21.00 6.54
C ASP A 8 5.77 19.96 5.44
N ASN A 9 6.49 18.89 5.76
CA ASN A 9 6.73 17.80 4.84
C ASN A 9 5.41 17.12 4.40
N TYR A 10 4.51 16.84 5.35
CA TYR A 10 3.22 16.22 5.05
C TYR A 10 2.38 17.10 4.11
N ASN A 11 2.31 18.40 4.40
CA ASN A 11 1.59 19.35 3.56
C ASN A 11 2.21 19.47 2.16
N ASN A 12 3.54 19.44 2.04
CA ASN A 12 4.23 19.44 0.74
C ASN A 12 3.89 18.19 -0.07
N VAL A 13 3.84 17.02 0.57
CA VAL A 13 3.43 15.78 -0.11
C VAL A 13 1.99 15.89 -0.59
N LEU A 14 1.05 16.39 0.23
CA LEU A 14 -0.34 16.60 -0.18
C LEU A 14 -0.47 17.58 -1.34
N TYR A 15 0.31 18.66 -1.32
CA TYR A 15 0.36 19.63 -2.42
C TYR A 15 0.85 19.00 -3.73
N ASN A 16 1.89 18.18 -3.67
CA ASN A 16 2.41 17.48 -4.85
C ASN A 16 1.43 16.43 -5.37
N ILE A 17 0.74 15.69 -4.47
CA ILE A 17 -0.34 14.76 -4.87
C ILE A 17 -1.42 15.51 -5.65
N LYS A 18 -1.88 16.66 -5.11
CA LYS A 18 -2.87 17.49 -5.78
C LYS A 18 -2.40 17.90 -7.18
N ASN A 19 -1.15 18.39 -7.30
CA ASN A 19 -0.61 18.82 -8.59
C ASN A 19 -0.51 17.65 -9.60
N ALA A 20 -0.12 16.45 -9.14
CA ALA A 20 -0.07 15.26 -9.98
C ALA A 20 -1.48 14.84 -10.43
N CYS A 21 -2.48 14.91 -9.55
CA CYS A 21 -3.89 14.68 -9.90
C CYS A 21 -4.37 15.70 -10.95
N ASP A 22 -4.08 17.00 -10.75
CA ASP A 22 -4.46 18.05 -11.68
C ASP A 22 -3.84 17.82 -13.07
N ARG A 23 -2.56 17.39 -13.16
CA ARG A 23 -1.91 17.05 -14.45
C ARG A 23 -2.55 15.84 -15.13
N ALA A 24 -3.02 14.87 -14.33
CA ALA A 24 -3.66 13.65 -14.82
C ALA A 24 -5.18 13.79 -15.08
N GLY A 25 -5.78 14.95 -14.80
CA GLY A 25 -7.23 15.16 -14.90
C GLY A 25 -8.03 14.33 -13.88
N ARG A 26 -7.44 14.03 -12.71
CA ARG A 26 -8.03 13.23 -11.66
C ARG A 26 -8.44 14.09 -10.45
N GLN A 27 -9.39 13.58 -9.66
CA GLN A 27 -9.73 14.19 -8.38
C GLN A 27 -8.74 13.74 -7.30
N GLN A 28 -8.42 14.65 -6.35
CA GLN A 28 -7.46 14.34 -5.28
C GLN A 28 -7.95 13.23 -4.35
N ASP A 29 -9.26 13.08 -4.15
CA ASP A 29 -9.88 12.05 -3.30
C ASP A 29 -9.83 10.64 -3.92
N GLU A 30 -9.45 10.51 -5.19
CA GLU A 30 -9.14 9.22 -5.81
C GLU A 30 -7.79 8.65 -5.35
N VAL A 31 -6.96 9.43 -4.66
CA VAL A 31 -5.61 9.04 -4.24
C VAL A 31 -5.49 9.08 -2.71
N THR A 32 -5.22 7.95 -2.11
CA THR A 32 -4.94 7.83 -0.68
C THR A 32 -3.44 7.86 -0.42
N LEU A 33 -3.00 8.83 0.39
CA LEU A 33 -1.62 8.88 0.89
C LEU A 33 -1.47 7.96 2.09
N ILE A 34 -0.64 6.94 1.98
CA ILE A 34 -0.19 6.11 3.10
C ILE A 34 1.10 6.69 3.65
N ALA A 35 1.06 7.19 4.90
CA ALA A 35 2.25 7.62 5.62
C ALA A 35 3.03 6.39 6.10
N VAL A 36 4.17 6.10 5.48
CA VAL A 36 4.99 4.92 5.80
C VAL A 36 5.82 5.19 7.05
N SER A 37 5.35 4.65 8.17
CA SER A 37 5.81 4.97 9.52
C SER A 37 6.75 3.93 10.14
N LYS A 38 7.25 2.97 9.33
CA LYS A 38 8.20 1.96 9.80
C LYS A 38 9.41 2.60 10.49
N THR A 39 9.79 2.03 11.64
CA THR A 39 10.90 2.51 12.48
C THR A 39 10.73 3.90 13.10
N LYS A 40 9.56 4.51 12.98
CA LYS A 40 9.29 5.83 13.56
C LYS A 40 8.57 5.70 14.90
N PRO A 41 8.88 6.57 15.88
CA PRO A 41 8.23 6.54 17.19
C PRO A 41 6.79 7.04 17.12
N VAL A 42 5.98 6.62 18.09
CA VAL A 42 4.53 6.91 18.16
C VAL A 42 4.22 8.39 18.12
N GLU A 43 5.06 9.22 18.73
CA GLU A 43 4.89 10.68 18.82
C GLU A 43 4.90 11.33 17.42
N MET A 44 5.75 10.84 16.50
CA MET A 44 5.76 11.33 15.12
C MET A 44 4.48 10.94 14.36
N LEU A 45 3.96 9.75 14.62
CA LEU A 45 2.70 9.30 14.01
C LEU A 45 1.52 10.11 14.55
N GLN A 46 1.50 10.39 15.86
CA GLN A 46 0.47 11.22 16.48
C GLN A 46 0.45 12.62 15.85
N GLU A 47 1.62 13.22 15.62
CA GLU A 47 1.70 14.54 14.98
C GLU A 47 1.14 14.53 13.55
N ILE A 48 1.46 13.49 12.76
CA ILE A 48 0.92 13.35 11.39
C ILE A 48 -0.58 13.02 11.42
N TYR A 49 -1.05 12.25 12.41
CA TYR A 49 -2.46 12.02 12.64
C TYR A 49 -3.21 13.33 12.95
N ASP A 50 -2.64 14.21 13.78
CA ASP A 50 -3.21 15.51 14.13
C ASP A 50 -3.24 16.46 12.92
N CYS A 51 -2.40 16.23 11.91
CA CYS A 51 -2.46 16.91 10.61
C CYS A 51 -3.60 16.39 9.70
N GLY A 52 -4.34 15.35 10.12
CA GLY A 52 -5.47 14.77 9.37
C GLY A 52 -5.18 13.45 8.67
N CYS A 53 -3.95 12.93 8.73
CA CYS A 53 -3.65 11.60 8.19
C CYS A 53 -4.39 10.51 8.96
N ARG A 54 -4.92 9.52 8.21
CA ARG A 54 -5.58 8.35 8.80
C ARG A 54 -4.99 7.04 8.30
N ASP A 55 -4.20 7.06 7.23
CA ASP A 55 -3.64 5.88 6.58
C ASP A 55 -2.15 5.77 6.89
N PHE A 56 -1.77 4.75 7.66
CA PHE A 56 -0.38 4.49 8.05
C PHE A 56 0.07 3.12 7.57
N GLY A 57 1.30 3.06 7.04
CA GLY A 57 1.86 1.84 6.49
C GLY A 57 3.04 1.30 7.28
N GLU A 58 3.00 0.00 7.59
CA GLU A 58 4.05 -0.70 8.30
C GLU A 58 4.60 -1.90 7.52
N ASN A 59 5.89 -2.16 7.70
CA ASN A 59 6.53 -3.32 7.09
C ASN A 59 6.59 -4.54 8.00
N LYS A 60 6.41 -4.37 9.31
CA LYS A 60 6.54 -5.43 10.32
C LYS A 60 5.27 -5.53 11.17
N VAL A 61 4.78 -6.75 11.32
CA VAL A 61 3.61 -7.06 12.16
C VAL A 61 3.79 -6.54 13.59
N GLN A 62 4.99 -6.64 14.16
CA GLN A 62 5.24 -6.18 15.51
C GLN A 62 5.02 -4.68 15.66
N GLU A 63 5.44 -3.88 14.66
CA GLU A 63 5.22 -2.42 14.69
C GLU A 63 3.74 -2.06 14.65
N ILE A 64 2.93 -2.79 13.87
CA ILE A 64 1.47 -2.59 13.87
C ILE A 64 0.91 -2.86 15.27
N ILE A 65 1.25 -4.00 15.88
CA ILE A 65 0.73 -4.38 17.21
C ILE A 65 1.11 -3.33 18.25
N ASP A 66 2.38 -2.94 18.31
CA ASP A 66 2.91 -2.02 19.32
C ASP A 66 2.32 -0.60 19.20
N LYS A 67 1.95 -0.18 17.96
CA LYS A 67 1.39 1.14 17.68
C LYS A 67 -0.13 1.18 17.74
N TYR A 68 -0.79 0.07 17.41
CA TYR A 68 -2.25 -0.06 17.35
C TYR A 68 -2.93 0.31 18.68
N GLU A 69 -2.35 -0.10 19.81
CA GLU A 69 -2.92 0.14 21.14
C GLU A 69 -2.60 1.55 21.69
N LYS A 70 -1.63 2.25 21.08
CA LYS A 70 -1.12 3.53 21.58
C LYS A 70 -1.65 4.73 20.81
N LEU A 71 -2.23 4.50 19.65
CA LEU A 71 -2.69 5.54 18.73
C LEU A 71 -4.22 5.47 18.53
N PRO A 72 -4.85 6.52 18.01
CA PRO A 72 -6.30 6.57 17.81
C PRO A 72 -6.83 5.39 17.00
N SER A 73 -8.00 4.88 17.39
CA SER A 73 -8.60 3.66 16.83
C SER A 73 -9.17 3.84 15.41
N ASP A 74 -9.29 5.07 14.93
CA ASP A 74 -9.75 5.40 13.57
C ASP A 74 -8.61 5.41 12.54
N ILE A 75 -7.38 5.07 12.96
CA ILE A 75 -6.27 4.84 12.03
C ILE A 75 -6.53 3.59 11.20
N ARG A 76 -6.38 3.74 9.88
CA ARG A 76 -6.36 2.64 8.93
C ARG A 76 -4.94 2.14 8.75
N TRP A 77 -4.67 0.97 9.33
CA TRP A 77 -3.34 0.35 9.25
C TRP A 77 -3.19 -0.46 7.96
N HIS A 78 -2.12 -0.21 7.22
CA HIS A 78 -1.76 -0.95 6.00
C HIS A 78 -0.53 -1.80 6.24
N MET A 79 -0.64 -3.12 6.07
CA MET A 79 0.52 -4.00 6.02
C MET A 79 1.09 -3.95 4.60
N ILE A 80 2.24 -3.29 4.44
CA ILE A 80 2.85 -3.02 3.12
C ILE A 80 4.20 -3.73 2.90
N GLY A 81 4.72 -4.44 3.90
CA GLY A 81 5.91 -5.27 3.78
C GLY A 81 5.57 -6.75 3.69
N HIS A 82 6.57 -7.58 3.41
CA HIS A 82 6.41 -9.03 3.32
C HIS A 82 5.80 -9.62 4.62
N LEU A 83 4.69 -10.33 4.46
CA LEU A 83 3.93 -10.90 5.58
C LEU A 83 4.19 -12.41 5.70
N GLN A 84 4.85 -12.81 6.78
CA GLN A 84 5.02 -14.22 7.10
C GLN A 84 3.69 -14.85 7.52
N THR A 85 3.37 -16.05 7.02
CA THR A 85 2.11 -16.76 7.30
C THR A 85 1.83 -16.94 8.79
N ASN A 86 2.84 -17.26 9.60
CA ASN A 86 2.70 -17.43 11.05
C ASN A 86 2.37 -16.14 11.82
N LYS A 87 2.48 -14.98 11.16
CA LYS A 87 2.19 -13.66 11.74
C LYS A 87 0.79 -13.14 11.41
N VAL A 88 0.10 -13.71 10.43
CA VAL A 88 -1.24 -13.29 9.97
C VAL A 88 -2.22 -13.15 11.12
N LYS A 89 -2.29 -14.15 12.01
CA LYS A 89 -3.22 -14.22 13.15
C LYS A 89 -3.18 -13.01 14.09
N TYR A 90 -2.08 -12.26 14.11
CA TYR A 90 -1.90 -11.13 15.01
C TYR A 90 -2.46 -9.81 14.46
N ILE A 91 -2.62 -9.70 13.13
CA ILE A 91 -2.99 -8.44 12.48
C ILE A 91 -4.29 -8.49 11.67
N VAL A 92 -4.80 -9.68 11.37
CA VAL A 92 -5.92 -9.86 10.43
C VAL A 92 -7.19 -9.08 10.82
N ASP A 93 -7.39 -8.80 12.10
CA ASP A 93 -8.49 -8.01 12.66
C ASP A 93 -8.11 -6.55 13.01
N LYS A 94 -6.88 -6.15 12.73
CA LYS A 94 -6.34 -4.82 13.06
C LYS A 94 -6.02 -3.99 11.83
N VAL A 95 -5.74 -4.65 10.70
CA VAL A 95 -5.36 -3.94 9.48
C VAL A 95 -6.58 -3.60 8.63
N TYR A 96 -6.53 -2.43 8.03
CA TYR A 96 -7.48 -2.02 7.01
C TYR A 96 -7.25 -2.80 5.70
N MET A 97 -5.97 -3.03 5.34
CA MET A 97 -5.58 -3.73 4.11
C MET A 97 -4.19 -4.36 4.22
N ILE A 98 -4.02 -5.52 3.58
CA ILE A 98 -2.72 -6.16 3.36
C ILE A 98 -2.36 -6.00 1.88
N HIS A 99 -1.22 -5.34 1.58
CA HIS A 99 -0.79 -5.04 0.22
C HIS A 99 0.15 -6.08 -0.39
N SER A 100 0.61 -7.03 0.41
CA SER A 100 1.76 -7.90 0.11
C SER A 100 1.38 -9.38 -0.04
N VAL A 101 0.25 -9.67 -0.70
CA VAL A 101 -0.16 -11.06 -0.93
C VAL A 101 0.49 -11.57 -2.21
N ASP A 102 1.46 -12.48 -2.07
CA ASP A 102 2.32 -13.01 -3.12
C ASP A 102 2.29 -14.54 -3.26
N SER A 103 1.50 -15.23 -2.45
CA SER A 103 1.45 -16.70 -2.48
C SER A 103 0.11 -17.25 -2.02
N PHE A 104 -0.30 -18.39 -2.61
CA PHE A 104 -1.54 -19.08 -2.24
C PHE A 104 -1.54 -19.52 -0.77
N LYS A 105 -0.38 -19.92 -0.26
CA LYS A 105 -0.20 -20.25 1.16
C LYS A 105 -0.56 -19.08 2.07
N LEU A 106 -0.10 -17.88 1.73
CA LEU A 106 -0.40 -16.67 2.49
C LEU A 106 -1.88 -16.30 2.37
N ALA A 107 -2.45 -16.27 1.16
CA ALA A 107 -3.86 -15.97 0.93
C ALA A 107 -4.78 -16.92 1.72
N LYS A 108 -4.48 -18.22 1.71
CA LYS A 108 -5.22 -19.24 2.45
C LYS A 108 -5.12 -19.05 3.96
N GLU A 109 -3.96 -18.66 4.50
CA GLU A 109 -3.83 -18.40 5.93
C GLU A 109 -4.56 -17.12 6.33
N ILE A 110 -4.57 -16.05 5.50
CA ILE A 110 -5.36 -14.84 5.74
C ILE A 110 -6.86 -15.20 5.78
N SER A 111 -7.36 -15.95 4.79
CA SER A 111 -8.74 -16.42 4.75
C SER A 111 -9.12 -17.19 6.01
N LYS A 112 -8.31 -18.16 6.40
CA LYS A 112 -8.53 -18.99 7.60
C LYS A 112 -8.60 -18.16 8.87
N GLU A 113 -7.67 -17.23 9.08
CA GLU A 113 -7.61 -16.40 10.30
C GLU A 113 -8.73 -15.32 10.27
N ALA A 114 -9.11 -14.81 9.09
CA ALA A 114 -10.24 -13.91 8.92
C ALA A 114 -11.56 -14.58 9.34
N LEU A 115 -11.79 -15.83 8.92
CA LEU A 115 -12.97 -16.60 9.33
C LEU A 115 -13.00 -16.83 10.83
N LYS A 116 -11.89 -17.18 11.45
CA LYS A 116 -11.83 -17.37 12.92
C LYS A 116 -12.20 -16.11 13.70
N LYS A 117 -11.86 -14.95 13.16
CA LYS A 117 -12.14 -13.65 13.79
C LYS A 117 -13.41 -12.99 13.29
N ASN A 118 -14.14 -13.66 12.39
CA ASN A 118 -15.37 -13.16 11.76
C ASN A 118 -15.19 -11.77 11.10
N VAL A 119 -14.10 -11.61 10.34
CA VAL A 119 -13.79 -10.39 9.60
C VAL A 119 -13.59 -10.69 8.11
N THR A 120 -13.71 -9.66 7.27
CA THR A 120 -13.27 -9.70 5.86
C THR A 120 -12.09 -8.80 5.69
N VAL A 121 -11.00 -9.35 5.19
CA VAL A 121 -9.72 -8.65 4.99
C VAL A 121 -9.57 -8.21 3.54
N LYS A 122 -9.38 -6.93 3.32
CA LYS A 122 -9.01 -6.40 2.00
C LYS A 122 -7.55 -6.72 1.72
N VAL A 123 -7.27 -7.17 0.51
CA VAL A 123 -5.89 -7.49 0.09
C VAL A 123 -5.61 -6.96 -1.31
N LEU A 124 -4.33 -6.64 -1.55
CA LEU A 124 -3.78 -6.45 -2.89
C LEU A 124 -2.79 -7.57 -3.18
N LEU A 125 -2.73 -7.99 -4.45
CA LEU A 125 -1.76 -8.96 -4.91
C LEU A 125 -0.45 -8.22 -5.24
N GLU A 126 0.65 -8.64 -4.61
CA GLU A 126 1.97 -8.06 -4.85
C GLU A 126 2.56 -8.62 -6.15
N VAL A 127 2.95 -7.74 -7.07
CA VAL A 127 3.48 -8.08 -8.38
C VAL A 127 4.91 -7.56 -8.54
N ASN A 128 5.82 -8.43 -8.89
CA ASN A 128 7.21 -8.09 -9.24
C ASN A 128 7.29 -7.69 -10.71
N VAL A 129 6.89 -6.44 -11.01
CA VAL A 129 6.83 -5.93 -12.40
C VAL A 129 8.19 -5.81 -13.07
N ALA A 130 9.26 -5.66 -12.30
CA ALA A 130 10.63 -5.51 -12.81
C ALA A 130 11.36 -6.87 -12.95
N LYS A 131 10.74 -7.96 -12.50
CA LYS A 131 11.32 -9.32 -12.49
C LYS A 131 12.69 -9.40 -11.79
N GLU A 132 12.84 -8.62 -10.71
CA GLU A 132 14.05 -8.66 -9.87
C GLU A 132 14.05 -9.92 -9.00
N GLU A 133 15.05 -10.79 -9.13
CA GLU A 133 15.13 -12.07 -8.42
C GLU A 133 15.12 -11.94 -6.88
N THR A 134 15.56 -10.82 -6.35
CA THR A 134 15.67 -10.56 -4.90
C THR A 134 14.41 -9.98 -4.29
N LYS A 135 13.38 -9.64 -5.09
CA LYS A 135 12.14 -9.05 -4.61
C LYS A 135 11.02 -10.07 -4.52
N PHE A 136 10.11 -9.83 -3.57
CA PHE A 136 8.86 -10.56 -3.44
C PHE A 136 7.87 -10.17 -4.54
N GLY A 137 6.79 -10.91 -4.65
CA GLY A 137 5.71 -10.66 -5.59
C GLY A 137 5.59 -11.74 -6.67
N LEU A 138 4.39 -11.86 -7.18
CA LEU A 138 4.05 -12.74 -8.31
C LEU A 138 4.73 -12.24 -9.60
N LEU A 139 5.11 -13.14 -10.47
CA LEU A 139 5.46 -12.76 -11.84
C LEU A 139 4.20 -12.29 -12.59
N THR A 140 4.34 -11.37 -13.51
CA THR A 140 3.20 -10.79 -14.25
C THR A 140 2.36 -11.85 -14.95
N GLU A 141 2.98 -12.88 -15.49
CA GLU A 141 2.35 -14.03 -16.16
C GLU A 141 1.55 -14.94 -15.21
N GLU A 142 1.80 -14.89 -13.90
CA GLU A 142 1.14 -15.71 -12.89
C GLU A 142 -0.13 -15.05 -12.34
N VAL A 143 -0.24 -13.71 -12.43
CA VAL A 143 -1.25 -12.91 -11.70
C VAL A 143 -2.67 -13.32 -12.04
N PHE A 144 -2.98 -13.54 -13.31
CA PHE A 144 -4.32 -13.93 -13.75
C PHE A 144 -4.78 -15.26 -13.16
N GLN A 145 -3.93 -16.29 -13.22
CA GLN A 145 -4.27 -17.57 -12.63
C GLN A 145 -4.35 -17.48 -11.11
N PHE A 146 -3.39 -16.82 -10.50
CA PHE A 146 -3.39 -16.59 -9.05
C PHE A 146 -4.64 -15.86 -8.57
N TYR A 147 -5.09 -14.82 -9.28
CA TYR A 147 -6.34 -14.12 -8.98
C TYR A 147 -7.53 -15.08 -8.97
N LYS A 148 -7.66 -15.94 -9.99
CA LYS A 148 -8.73 -16.97 -10.06
C LYS A 148 -8.67 -17.94 -8.87
N ASP A 149 -7.48 -18.30 -8.44
CA ASP A 149 -7.30 -19.26 -7.34
C ASP A 149 -7.70 -18.68 -5.97
N VAL A 150 -7.62 -17.34 -5.81
CA VAL A 150 -7.81 -16.70 -4.50
C VAL A 150 -9.09 -15.88 -4.37
N ILE A 151 -9.74 -15.48 -5.47
CA ILE A 151 -10.87 -14.54 -5.45
C ILE A 151 -12.09 -15.06 -4.66
N ASP A 152 -12.28 -16.38 -4.64
CA ASP A 152 -13.40 -17.03 -3.96
C ASP A 152 -13.05 -17.51 -2.54
N LEU A 153 -11.84 -17.21 -2.02
CA LEU A 153 -11.48 -17.56 -0.66
C LEU A 153 -12.34 -16.77 0.35
N PRO A 154 -13.08 -17.46 1.24
CA PRO A 154 -13.98 -16.78 2.17
C PRO A 154 -13.21 -15.91 3.18
N GLY A 155 -13.77 -14.76 3.53
CA GLY A 155 -13.12 -13.80 4.42
C GLY A 155 -11.98 -13.00 3.79
N LEU A 156 -11.68 -13.22 2.50
CA LEU A 156 -10.71 -12.45 1.72
C LEU A 156 -11.43 -11.59 0.68
N LYS A 157 -11.03 -10.33 0.56
CA LYS A 157 -11.50 -9.44 -0.51
C LYS A 157 -10.31 -8.94 -1.31
N VAL A 158 -10.10 -9.50 -2.50
CA VAL A 158 -9.08 -9.01 -3.44
C VAL A 158 -9.58 -7.68 -4.04
N CYS A 159 -8.84 -6.60 -3.80
CA CYS A 159 -9.22 -5.25 -4.22
C CYS A 159 -8.41 -4.74 -5.41
N GLY A 160 -7.24 -5.31 -5.69
CA GLY A 160 -6.37 -4.82 -6.76
C GLY A 160 -4.95 -5.37 -6.68
N LEU A 161 -4.01 -4.58 -7.21
CA LEU A 161 -2.61 -4.95 -7.32
C LEU A 161 -1.70 -3.96 -6.56
N MET A 162 -0.53 -4.45 -6.15
CA MET A 162 0.54 -3.64 -5.58
C MET A 162 1.87 -3.95 -6.26
N THR A 163 2.71 -2.95 -6.42
CA THR A 163 4.11 -3.16 -6.81
C THR A 163 5.08 -2.22 -6.11
N ILE A 164 6.33 -2.66 -6.02
CA ILE A 164 7.48 -1.85 -5.62
C ILE A 164 8.41 -1.76 -6.83
N ALA A 165 8.35 -0.63 -7.53
CA ALA A 165 9.21 -0.36 -8.67
C ALA A 165 10.71 -0.27 -8.26
N PRO A 166 11.65 -0.43 -9.20
CA PRO A 166 13.07 -0.25 -8.92
C PRO A 166 13.38 1.14 -8.37
N TYR A 167 14.49 1.24 -7.63
CA TYR A 167 15.02 2.56 -7.29
C TYR A 167 15.66 3.17 -8.53
N VAL A 168 15.27 4.39 -8.88
CA VAL A 168 15.77 5.17 -10.01
C VAL A 168 16.07 6.60 -9.57
N GLU A 169 17.00 7.28 -10.24
CA GLU A 169 17.25 8.71 -10.01
C GLU A 169 16.20 9.58 -10.72
N ASN A 170 15.81 9.19 -11.92
CA ASN A 170 14.76 9.88 -12.68
C ASN A 170 13.42 9.13 -12.56
N PRO A 171 12.40 9.69 -11.87
CA PRO A 171 11.11 9.05 -11.66
C PRO A 171 10.42 8.56 -12.94
N GLU A 172 10.67 9.22 -14.07
CA GLU A 172 10.08 8.87 -15.37
C GLU A 172 10.49 7.46 -15.85
N GLU A 173 11.62 6.95 -15.40
CA GLU A 173 12.07 5.58 -15.73
C GLU A 173 11.13 4.51 -15.16
N ASN A 174 10.37 4.83 -14.10
CA ASN A 174 9.40 3.93 -13.50
C ASN A 174 8.01 3.99 -14.15
N ARG A 175 7.74 4.99 -15.01
CA ARG A 175 6.43 5.17 -15.64
C ARG A 175 5.92 3.89 -16.33
N GLN A 176 6.78 3.23 -17.09
CA GLN A 176 6.39 2.01 -17.81
C GLN A 176 5.98 0.87 -16.89
N TYR A 177 6.59 0.74 -15.70
CA TYR A 177 6.18 -0.26 -14.72
C TYR A 177 4.78 0.01 -14.17
N PHE A 178 4.43 1.28 -13.95
CA PHE A 178 3.10 1.69 -13.48
C PHE A 178 2.04 1.49 -14.55
N VAL A 179 2.33 1.84 -15.81
CA VAL A 179 1.46 1.57 -16.97
C VAL A 179 1.19 0.07 -17.09
N ASN A 180 2.24 -0.76 -17.02
CA ASN A 180 2.13 -2.21 -17.12
C ASN A 180 1.29 -2.80 -15.99
N LEU A 181 1.46 -2.32 -14.74
CA LEU A 181 0.66 -2.79 -13.60
C LEU A 181 -0.82 -2.45 -13.78
N LYS A 182 -1.12 -1.23 -14.25
CA LYS A 182 -2.50 -0.79 -14.53
C LYS A 182 -3.14 -1.66 -15.62
N GLN A 183 -2.44 -1.91 -16.71
CA GLN A 183 -2.94 -2.77 -17.78
C GLN A 183 -3.19 -4.19 -17.27
N LEU A 184 -2.24 -4.75 -16.52
CA LEU A 184 -2.37 -6.08 -15.91
C LEU A 184 -3.59 -6.17 -14.99
N MET A 185 -3.87 -5.12 -14.21
CA MET A 185 -5.06 -5.08 -13.36
C MET A 185 -6.34 -5.07 -14.19
N VAL A 186 -6.41 -4.25 -15.24
CA VAL A 186 -7.56 -4.21 -16.14
C VAL A 186 -7.80 -5.59 -16.76
N ASP A 187 -6.76 -6.22 -17.32
CA ASP A 187 -6.85 -7.51 -17.97
C ASP A 187 -7.26 -8.64 -17.00
N THR A 188 -6.79 -8.55 -15.74
CA THR A 188 -7.07 -9.58 -14.73
C THR A 188 -8.49 -9.48 -14.15
N MET A 189 -8.99 -8.26 -13.94
CA MET A 189 -10.23 -8.01 -13.19
C MET A 189 -11.44 -7.73 -14.08
N ALA A 190 -11.26 -7.52 -15.39
CA ALA A 190 -12.33 -7.19 -16.34
C ALA A 190 -13.43 -8.25 -16.46
N GLU A 191 -13.12 -9.53 -16.19
CA GLU A 191 -14.06 -10.63 -16.38
C GLU A 191 -15.18 -10.72 -15.30
N LYS A 192 -15.09 -9.96 -14.19
CA LYS A 192 -16.05 -10.09 -13.05
C LYS A 192 -16.86 -8.85 -12.74
N THR A 193 -16.81 -7.78 -13.51
CA THR A 193 -17.54 -6.54 -13.17
C THR A 193 -18.40 -6.02 -14.30
N ASP A 194 -19.71 -6.20 -14.18
CA ASP A 194 -20.74 -5.43 -14.92
C ASP A 194 -20.75 -3.93 -14.50
N ASN A 195 -19.98 -3.58 -13.47
CA ASN A 195 -19.69 -2.23 -13.02
C ASN A 195 -18.18 -2.11 -12.77
N ILE A 196 -17.46 -1.52 -13.70
CA ILE A 196 -16.04 -1.21 -13.62
C ILE A 196 -15.79 -0.18 -12.51
N SER A 197 -15.73 -0.62 -11.26
CA SER A 197 -14.89 0.06 -10.31
C SER A 197 -13.47 -0.42 -10.61
N VAL A 198 -12.68 0.43 -11.22
CA VAL A 198 -11.24 0.20 -11.45
C VAL A 198 -10.66 -0.29 -10.12
N GLY A 199 -10.02 -1.46 -10.12
CA GLY A 199 -9.42 -2.02 -8.90
C GLY A 199 -8.39 -1.06 -8.29
N GLU A 200 -8.02 -1.29 -7.04
CA GLU A 200 -7.08 -0.45 -6.32
C GLU A 200 -5.64 -0.73 -6.78
N LEU A 201 -4.86 0.33 -7.03
CA LEU A 201 -3.45 0.26 -7.42
C LEU A 201 -2.57 0.91 -6.35
N SER A 202 -1.82 0.08 -5.61
CA SER A 202 -0.82 0.55 -4.66
C SER A 202 0.55 0.57 -5.34
N MET A 203 0.98 1.75 -5.77
CA MET A 203 2.25 1.96 -6.46
C MET A 203 2.74 3.38 -6.26
N GLY A 204 4.06 3.60 -6.38
CA GLY A 204 4.69 4.87 -6.11
C GLY A 204 5.10 5.07 -4.65
N MET A 205 6.32 5.53 -4.46
CA MET A 205 6.96 5.85 -3.18
C MET A 205 7.52 7.28 -3.20
N THR A 206 8.29 7.67 -2.20
CA THR A 206 8.81 9.05 -2.06
C THR A 206 9.44 9.61 -3.33
N GLY A 207 10.13 8.78 -4.13
CA GLY A 207 10.84 9.24 -5.32
C GLY A 207 10.00 9.32 -6.59
N ASP A 208 8.86 8.63 -6.67
CA ASP A 208 8.15 8.39 -7.94
C ASP A 208 6.61 8.42 -7.83
N TYR A 209 6.06 8.79 -6.64
CA TYR A 209 4.61 8.76 -6.43
C TYR A 209 3.83 9.71 -7.36
N GLU A 210 4.42 10.83 -7.81
CA GLU A 210 3.75 11.74 -8.73
C GLU A 210 3.52 11.08 -10.09
N VAL A 211 4.55 10.41 -10.63
CA VAL A 211 4.44 9.63 -11.87
C VAL A 211 3.44 8.48 -11.70
N ALA A 212 3.47 7.80 -10.55
CA ALA A 212 2.50 6.74 -10.25
C ALA A 212 1.04 7.25 -10.23
N ILE A 213 0.79 8.46 -9.69
CA ILE A 213 -0.53 9.10 -9.69
C ILE A 213 -0.98 9.38 -11.13
N GLU A 214 -0.10 9.91 -11.96
CA GLU A 214 -0.40 10.18 -13.37
C GLU A 214 -0.79 8.90 -14.13
N GLU A 215 -0.21 7.75 -13.74
CA GLU A 215 -0.54 6.44 -14.32
C GLU A 215 -1.68 5.70 -13.60
N GLY A 216 -2.33 6.34 -12.62
CA GLY A 216 -3.56 5.82 -12.02
C GLY A 216 -3.42 5.18 -10.65
N ALA A 217 -2.34 5.41 -9.90
CA ALA A 217 -2.25 4.96 -8.51
C ALA A 217 -3.44 5.44 -7.68
N THR A 218 -4.01 4.55 -6.86
CA THR A 218 -5.05 4.88 -5.88
C THR A 218 -4.47 4.94 -4.46
N TYR A 219 -3.34 4.27 -4.22
CA TYR A 219 -2.53 4.37 -3.02
C TYR A 219 -1.10 4.73 -3.38
N VAL A 220 -0.57 5.76 -2.74
CA VAL A 220 0.86 6.10 -2.77
C VAL A 220 1.47 5.98 -1.37
N ARG A 221 2.71 5.50 -1.27
CA ARG A 221 3.35 5.13 0.00
C ARG A 221 4.57 6.01 0.25
N VAL A 222 4.42 7.06 1.04
CA VAL A 222 5.48 8.05 1.27
C VAL A 222 6.03 7.93 2.69
N GLY A 223 7.32 7.66 2.81
CA GLY A 223 8.04 7.53 4.08
C GLY A 223 9.00 8.68 4.32
N THR A 224 10.16 8.67 3.68
CA THR A 224 11.21 9.68 3.86
C THR A 224 10.76 11.08 3.49
N GLY A 225 9.85 11.22 2.53
CA GLY A 225 9.26 12.51 2.17
C GLY A 225 8.44 13.16 3.30
N ILE A 226 7.92 12.37 4.26
CA ILE A 226 7.16 12.86 5.43
C ILE A 226 8.05 12.87 6.67
N PHE A 227 8.66 11.72 7.01
CA PHE A 227 9.31 11.50 8.29
C PHE A 227 10.82 11.79 8.28
N GLY A 228 11.37 12.21 7.14
CA GLY A 228 12.82 12.38 6.97
C GLY A 228 13.58 11.05 6.87
N GLU A 229 14.87 11.14 6.64
CA GLU A 229 15.75 9.98 6.52
C GLU A 229 15.81 9.12 7.79
N ARG A 230 16.28 7.89 7.65
CA ARG A 230 16.43 6.98 8.79
C ARG A 230 17.71 7.30 9.53
N ASN A 231 17.60 7.56 10.83
CA ASN A 231 18.76 7.52 11.71
C ASN A 231 19.11 6.04 12.01
N TYR A 232 20.14 5.52 11.37
CA TYR A 232 20.67 4.17 11.65
C TYR A 232 21.56 4.11 12.91
N ASN A 233 21.67 5.22 13.64
CA ASN A 233 22.56 5.38 14.80
C ASN A 233 21.84 5.30 16.16
N VAL A 234 20.74 4.53 16.25
CA VAL A 234 20.08 4.24 17.54
C VAL A 234 19.95 2.74 17.71
#